data_b3c4db66a9abe5ebe232a36067403823
#
_entry.id   b3c4db66a9abe5ebe232a36067403823
#
_cell.length_a   1.000
_cell.length_b   1.000
_cell.length_c   1.000
_cell.angle_alpha   90.00
_cell.angle_beta   90.00
_cell.angle_gamma   90.00
#
_symmetry.space_group_name_H-M   'P 1'
#
loop_
_entity.id
_entity.type
_entity.pdbx_description
1 polymer ?
#
loop_
_entity_poly.entity_id
_entity_poly.type
_entity_poly.pdbx_seq_one_letter_code
_entity_poly.pdbx_strand_id
1 'polypeptide(L)'
;VTWNKTPLTADALGKLGDVALEGTVEGASVKAKCTVTVVKSDAEIPASVEPIAGISVPEGASVDVVRDALKGVKATVLMKDGKTTAESEITWTEVPAAADTYGNSVVAKGVTVNGNLPVEVIVTSTTTINKVAEVPQITVERDAKADTVTGQLPKKVAVTYSDGHTD
;
A
#
# COMPACT_ATOMS: atom_id res chain seq x y z
N VAL A 1 49.20 7.86 -18.79
CA VAL A 1 48.80 6.47 -18.43
C VAL A 1 47.78 5.98 -19.43
N THR A 2 48.01 4.81 -20.00
CA THR A 2 47.05 4.14 -20.88
C THR A 2 46.40 2.99 -20.10
N TRP A 3 45.11 3.08 -19.81
CA TRP A 3 44.39 2.07 -19.05
C TRP A 3 43.93 0.90 -19.92
N ASN A 4 44.12 -0.33 -19.41
CA ASN A 4 43.47 -1.50 -19.98
C ASN A 4 41.99 -1.51 -19.65
N LYS A 5 41.12 -1.34 -20.65
CA LYS A 5 39.68 -1.30 -20.51
C LYS A 5 38.99 -2.66 -20.61
N THR A 6 39.74 -3.73 -20.91
CA THR A 6 39.19 -5.08 -21.06
C THR A 6 38.37 -5.57 -19.86
N PRO A 7 38.72 -5.24 -18.58
CA PRO A 7 37.89 -5.64 -17.44
C PRO A 7 36.56 -4.90 -17.34
N LEU A 8 36.38 -3.76 -18.04
CA LEU A 8 35.14 -2.95 -18.02
C LEU A 8 34.12 -3.50 -19.02
N THR A 9 33.71 -4.73 -18.86
CA THR A 9 32.64 -5.35 -19.65
C THR A 9 31.27 -4.93 -19.16
N ALA A 10 30.23 -5.04 -20.01
CA ALA A 10 28.85 -4.81 -19.60
C ALA A 10 28.44 -5.73 -18.43
N ASP A 11 28.93 -7.00 -18.42
CA ASP A 11 28.66 -7.93 -17.33
C ASP A 11 29.33 -7.50 -16.00
N ALA A 12 30.59 -7.02 -16.06
CA ALA A 12 31.30 -6.53 -14.87
C ALA A 12 30.67 -5.25 -14.30
N LEU A 13 30.25 -4.32 -15.17
CA LEU A 13 29.57 -3.06 -14.78
C LEU A 13 28.10 -3.27 -14.40
N GLY A 14 27.50 -4.40 -14.76
CA GLY A 14 26.15 -4.79 -14.36
C GLY A 14 26.09 -5.47 -12.98
N LYS A 15 27.21 -5.74 -12.32
CA LYS A 15 27.29 -6.38 -11.01
C LYS A 15 27.87 -5.40 -9.98
N LEU A 16 27.30 -5.39 -8.78
CA LEU A 16 27.86 -4.60 -7.68
C LEU A 16 29.22 -5.21 -7.24
N GLY A 17 30.16 -4.33 -6.93
CA GLY A 17 31.47 -4.73 -6.45
C GLY A 17 32.63 -4.01 -7.15
N ASP A 18 33.82 -4.51 -6.94
CA ASP A 18 35.05 -3.86 -7.40
C ASP A 18 35.58 -4.48 -8.69
N VAL A 19 35.94 -3.65 -9.65
CA VAL A 19 36.64 -4.00 -10.87
C VAL A 19 38.05 -3.41 -10.84
N ALA A 20 39.08 -4.27 -10.79
CA ALA A 20 40.46 -3.83 -10.80
C ALA A 20 40.93 -3.52 -12.24
N LEU A 21 41.57 -2.38 -12.40
CA LEU A 21 42.18 -1.94 -13.66
C LEU A 21 43.68 -1.77 -13.50
N GLU A 22 44.42 -2.10 -14.58
CA GLU A 22 45.84 -1.80 -14.71
C GLU A 22 46.07 -0.85 -15.89
N GLY A 23 47.03 0.03 -15.73
CA GLY A 23 47.45 0.97 -16.76
C GLY A 23 48.95 0.97 -16.98
N THR A 24 49.37 1.19 -18.21
CA THR A 24 50.77 1.38 -18.57
C THR A 24 51.16 2.83 -18.47
N VAL A 25 52.24 3.12 -17.77
CA VAL A 25 52.83 4.47 -17.65
C VAL A 25 54.02 4.53 -18.59
N GLU A 26 54.03 5.49 -19.51
CA GLU A 26 55.11 5.69 -20.45
C GLU A 26 56.44 5.94 -19.72
N GLY A 27 57.49 5.27 -20.10
CA GLY A 27 58.80 5.38 -19.47
C GLY A 27 58.95 4.66 -18.11
N ALA A 28 57.94 3.95 -17.63
CA ALA A 28 58.00 3.20 -16.38
C ALA A 28 57.82 1.70 -16.58
N SER A 29 58.57 0.89 -15.81
CA SER A 29 58.39 -0.55 -15.74
C SER A 29 57.24 -0.99 -14.80
N VAL A 30 56.72 -0.05 -14.00
CA VAL A 30 55.65 -0.29 -13.02
C VAL A 30 54.31 0.09 -13.61
N LYS A 31 53.28 -0.73 -13.39
CA LYS A 31 51.90 -0.45 -13.81
C LYS A 31 51.15 0.42 -12.78
N ALA A 32 50.35 1.33 -13.29
CA ALA A 32 49.35 2.01 -12.46
C ALA A 32 48.17 1.05 -12.14
N LYS A 33 47.62 1.15 -10.96
CA LYS A 33 46.45 0.37 -10.55
C LYS A 33 45.31 1.32 -10.15
N CYS A 34 44.09 0.93 -10.51
CA CYS A 34 42.87 1.62 -10.13
C CYS A 34 41.77 0.60 -9.82
N THR A 35 40.96 0.88 -8.84
CA THR A 35 39.75 0.09 -8.56
C THR A 35 38.55 0.93 -8.93
N VAL A 36 37.65 0.37 -9.74
CA VAL A 36 36.32 0.96 -10.05
C VAL A 36 35.29 0.21 -9.21
N THR A 37 34.67 0.89 -8.26
CA THR A 37 33.58 0.30 -7.45
C THR A 37 32.26 0.56 -8.13
N VAL A 38 31.54 -0.50 -8.48
CA VAL A 38 30.19 -0.46 -9.04
C VAL A 38 29.20 -0.48 -7.88
N VAL A 39 28.40 0.57 -7.77
CA VAL A 39 27.39 0.74 -6.72
C VAL A 39 25.98 0.80 -7.35
N LYS A 40 24.95 0.60 -6.54
CA LYS A 40 23.57 0.81 -6.99
C LYS A 40 23.39 2.24 -7.50
N SER A 41 22.64 2.37 -8.58
CA SER A 41 22.18 3.68 -9.04
C SER A 41 21.18 4.28 -8.06
N ASP A 42 21.01 5.59 -8.04
CA ASP A 42 20.01 6.25 -7.20
C ASP A 42 18.57 5.82 -7.56
N ALA A 43 18.33 5.32 -8.78
CA ALA A 43 17.07 4.73 -9.21
C ALA A 43 16.79 3.33 -8.63
N GLU A 44 17.76 2.72 -7.92
CA GLU A 44 17.64 1.41 -7.30
C GLU A 44 17.67 1.47 -5.76
N ILE A 45 17.82 2.67 -5.19
CA ILE A 45 17.92 2.90 -3.75
C ILE A 45 16.59 3.44 -3.25
N PRO A 46 15.79 2.67 -2.47
CA PRO A 46 14.58 3.16 -1.83
C PRO A 46 14.87 4.35 -0.90
N ALA A 47 14.09 5.43 -0.99
CA ALA A 47 14.30 6.65 -0.22
C ALA A 47 13.10 7.04 0.66
N SER A 48 11.87 6.91 0.15
CA SER A 48 10.66 7.27 0.88
C SER A 48 9.45 6.48 0.39
N VAL A 49 8.37 6.54 1.15
CA VAL A 49 7.08 5.94 0.78
C VAL A 49 6.09 7.06 0.51
N GLU A 50 5.32 6.96 -0.57
CA GLU A 50 4.19 7.85 -0.82
C GLU A 50 3.05 7.60 0.18
N PRO A 51 2.21 8.61 0.49
CA PRO A 51 1.07 8.44 1.38
C PRO A 51 0.17 7.29 0.94
N ILE A 52 -0.14 6.39 1.87
CA ILE A 52 -1.02 5.25 1.62
C ILE A 52 -2.45 5.65 2.01
N ALA A 53 -3.41 5.33 1.14
CA ALA A 53 -4.82 5.57 1.44
C ALA A 53 -5.27 4.76 2.67
N GLY A 54 -6.06 5.37 3.54
CA GLY A 54 -6.67 4.68 4.67
C GLY A 54 -7.65 3.59 4.24
N ILE A 55 -7.89 2.64 5.12
CA ILE A 55 -8.91 1.59 4.94
C ILE A 55 -10.06 1.79 5.92
N SER A 56 -11.22 1.20 5.59
CA SER A 56 -12.39 1.19 6.45
C SER A 56 -12.74 -0.24 6.85
N VAL A 57 -13.08 -0.44 8.12
CA VAL A 57 -13.50 -1.73 8.67
C VAL A 57 -14.72 -1.51 9.60
N PRO A 58 -15.51 -2.54 9.91
CA PRO A 58 -16.58 -2.42 10.90
C PRO A 58 -16.05 -1.95 12.25
N GLU A 59 -16.84 -1.16 12.97
CA GLU A 59 -16.52 -0.77 14.35
C GLU A 59 -16.31 -2.02 15.24
N GLY A 60 -15.38 -1.94 16.18
CA GLY A 60 -15.03 -3.07 17.04
C GLY A 60 -14.46 -4.29 16.31
N ALA A 61 -14.10 -4.17 15.03
CA ALA A 61 -13.51 -5.28 14.28
C ALA A 61 -12.23 -5.78 14.95
N SER A 62 -12.12 -7.09 15.07
CA SER A 62 -10.95 -7.73 15.68
C SER A 62 -9.66 -7.46 14.89
N VAL A 63 -8.52 -7.67 15.53
CA VAL A 63 -7.19 -7.58 14.88
C VAL A 63 -7.12 -8.44 13.61
N ASP A 64 -7.75 -9.61 13.59
CA ASP A 64 -7.70 -10.50 12.41
C ASP A 64 -8.49 -9.92 11.23
N VAL A 65 -9.64 -9.29 11.48
CA VAL A 65 -10.43 -8.61 10.44
C VAL A 65 -9.65 -7.43 9.87
N VAL A 66 -9.01 -6.63 10.73
CA VAL A 66 -8.14 -5.52 10.28
C VAL A 66 -6.95 -6.04 9.48
N ARG A 67 -6.32 -7.11 9.95
CA ARG A 67 -5.19 -7.75 9.23
C ARG A 67 -5.61 -8.26 7.86
N ASP A 68 -6.79 -8.85 7.74
CA ASP A 68 -7.31 -9.33 6.46
C ASP A 68 -7.59 -8.18 5.49
N ALA A 69 -8.13 -7.06 5.98
CA ALA A 69 -8.34 -5.85 5.17
C ALA A 69 -7.01 -5.22 4.70
N LEU A 70 -5.94 -5.38 5.46
CA LEU A 70 -4.61 -4.87 5.12
C LEU A 70 -3.84 -5.75 4.12
N LYS A 71 -4.23 -6.99 3.86
CA LYS A 71 -3.51 -7.95 2.99
C LYS A 71 -3.31 -7.46 1.55
N GLY A 72 -4.21 -6.62 1.04
CA GLY A 72 -4.13 -6.08 -0.32
C GLY A 72 -3.44 -4.73 -0.43
N VAL A 73 -3.05 -4.14 0.70
CA VAL A 73 -2.44 -2.80 0.73
C VAL A 73 -0.98 -2.90 0.34
N LYS A 74 -0.59 -2.12 -0.66
CA LYS A 74 0.80 -2.00 -1.12
C LYS A 74 1.29 -0.57 -0.93
N ALA A 75 2.59 -0.43 -0.85
CA ALA A 75 3.26 0.86 -0.76
C ALA A 75 3.90 1.23 -2.09
N THR A 76 3.77 2.48 -2.50
CA THR A 76 4.58 3.06 -3.58
C THR A 76 5.84 3.64 -2.97
N VAL A 77 6.98 3.07 -3.31
CA VAL A 77 8.30 3.48 -2.85
C VAL A 77 8.93 4.40 -3.89
N LEU A 78 9.28 5.62 -3.49
CA LEU A 78 10.04 6.56 -4.29
C LEU A 78 11.52 6.29 -4.09
N MET A 79 12.27 6.18 -5.20
CA MET A 79 13.70 5.96 -5.19
C MET A 79 14.48 7.26 -4.94
N LYS A 80 15.74 7.15 -4.61
CA LYS A 80 16.62 8.28 -4.25
C LYS A 80 16.83 9.27 -5.41
N ASP A 81 16.62 8.86 -6.65
CA ASP A 81 16.65 9.74 -7.82
C ASP A 81 15.46 10.73 -7.87
N GLY A 82 14.47 10.58 -6.98
CA GLY A 82 13.27 11.42 -6.88
C GLY A 82 12.30 11.29 -8.05
N LYS A 83 12.43 10.27 -8.88
CA LYS A 83 11.61 10.07 -10.10
C LYS A 83 11.11 8.64 -10.27
N THR A 84 11.97 7.65 -9.99
CA THR A 84 11.62 6.24 -10.12
C THR A 84 10.78 5.80 -8.94
N THR A 85 9.69 5.08 -9.21
CA THR A 85 8.84 4.47 -8.19
C THR A 85 8.76 2.97 -8.39
N ALA A 86 8.52 2.23 -7.31
CA ALA A 86 8.25 0.80 -7.34
C ALA A 86 7.19 0.43 -6.31
N GLU A 87 6.32 -0.53 -6.65
CA GLU A 87 5.44 -1.13 -5.66
C GLU A 87 6.23 -2.02 -4.70
N SER A 88 5.82 -2.02 -3.44
CA SER A 88 6.35 -2.90 -2.40
C SER A 88 5.23 -3.48 -1.56
N GLU A 89 5.34 -4.75 -1.24
CA GLU A 89 4.56 -5.37 -0.17
C GLU A 89 4.96 -4.74 1.17
N ILE A 90 4.03 -4.84 2.15
CA ILE A 90 4.23 -4.32 3.50
C ILE A 90 4.25 -5.49 4.48
N THR A 91 5.26 -5.52 5.33
CA THR A 91 5.27 -6.38 6.50
C THR A 91 4.69 -5.60 7.69
N TRP A 92 3.48 -5.97 8.11
CA TRP A 92 2.80 -5.31 9.22
C TRP A 92 3.41 -5.74 10.55
N THR A 93 3.87 -4.76 11.33
CA THR A 93 4.51 -4.97 12.63
C THR A 93 3.56 -4.69 13.81
N GLU A 94 2.59 -3.79 13.62
CA GLU A 94 1.58 -3.43 14.60
C GLU A 94 0.22 -3.31 13.90
N VAL A 95 -0.70 -4.22 14.21
CA VAL A 95 -2.06 -4.22 13.71
C VAL A 95 -3.01 -4.14 14.89
N PRO A 96 -3.62 -2.97 15.16
CA PRO A 96 -4.59 -2.81 16.23
C PRO A 96 -5.95 -3.42 15.85
N ALA A 97 -6.82 -3.64 16.84
CA ALA A 97 -8.25 -3.78 16.59
C ALA A 97 -8.83 -2.42 16.14
N ALA A 98 -9.94 -2.43 15.41
CA ALA A 98 -10.66 -1.22 15.06
C ALA A 98 -11.20 -0.52 16.32
N ALA A 99 -11.41 0.79 16.24
CA ALA A 99 -12.07 1.52 17.31
C ALA A 99 -13.53 1.06 17.48
N ASP A 100 -14.00 1.05 18.73
CA ASP A 100 -15.38 0.64 19.09
C ASP A 100 -16.43 1.71 18.76
N THR A 101 -16.00 2.83 18.21
CA THR A 101 -16.86 3.98 17.91
C THR A 101 -16.72 4.38 16.44
N TYR A 102 -17.85 4.57 15.80
CA TYR A 102 -17.96 5.07 14.42
C TYR A 102 -17.15 6.35 14.19
N GLY A 103 -16.48 6.39 13.07
CA GLY A 103 -15.66 7.54 12.66
C GLY A 103 -14.31 7.66 13.37
N ASN A 104 -14.08 6.93 14.45
CA ASN A 104 -12.78 6.89 15.08
C ASN A 104 -11.80 6.05 14.25
N SER A 105 -10.54 6.40 14.37
CA SER A 105 -9.48 5.74 13.62
C SER A 105 -8.36 5.27 14.53
N VAL A 106 -7.73 4.19 14.12
CA VAL A 106 -6.49 3.68 14.69
C VAL A 106 -5.43 3.60 13.59
N VAL A 107 -4.17 3.44 13.95
CA VAL A 107 -3.07 3.40 12.97
C VAL A 107 -2.44 2.00 13.00
N ALA A 108 -2.44 1.35 11.84
CA ALA A 108 -1.64 0.17 11.60
C ALA A 108 -0.25 0.58 11.11
N LYS A 109 0.81 -0.10 11.62
CA LYS A 109 2.19 0.20 11.28
C LYS A 109 2.89 -1.00 10.68
N GLY A 110 3.81 -0.74 9.78
CA GLY A 110 4.60 -1.75 9.12
C GLY A 110 5.86 -1.19 8.48
N VAL A 111 6.51 -2.04 7.72
CA VAL A 111 7.67 -1.65 6.92
C VAL A 111 7.55 -2.23 5.51
N THR A 112 8.07 -1.51 4.52
CA THR A 112 8.13 -2.02 3.15
C THR A 112 9.13 -3.17 3.05
N VAL A 113 8.81 -4.19 2.26
CA VAL A 113 9.76 -5.27 1.92
C VAL A 113 10.94 -4.70 1.12
N ASN A 114 10.65 -3.75 0.22
CA ASN A 114 11.68 -3.03 -0.52
C ASN A 114 12.16 -1.82 0.28
N GLY A 115 13.36 -1.92 0.86
CA GLY A 115 14.04 -0.84 1.55
C GLY A 115 13.77 -0.71 3.04
N ASN A 116 12.89 -1.54 3.61
CA ASN A 116 12.56 -1.53 5.05
C ASN A 116 12.13 -0.14 5.57
N LEU A 117 11.40 0.60 4.74
CA LEU A 117 10.92 1.95 5.06
C LEU A 117 9.64 1.87 5.92
N PRO A 118 9.51 2.70 6.96
CA PRO A 118 8.32 2.70 7.82
C PRO A 118 7.08 3.15 7.04
N VAL A 119 5.95 2.51 7.31
CA VAL A 119 4.64 2.84 6.76
C VAL A 119 3.59 2.89 7.86
N GLU A 120 2.62 3.79 7.68
CA GLU A 120 1.45 3.91 8.53
C GLU A 120 0.19 3.95 7.67
N VAL A 121 -0.86 3.23 8.09
CA VAL A 121 -2.16 3.23 7.43
C VAL A 121 -3.24 3.54 8.45
N ILE A 122 -4.08 4.52 8.14
CA ILE A 122 -5.23 4.87 8.97
C ILE A 122 -6.32 3.82 8.74
N VAL A 123 -6.80 3.23 9.82
CA VAL A 123 -7.92 2.27 9.85
C VAL A 123 -9.10 2.97 10.50
N THR A 124 -10.11 3.30 9.73
CA THR A 124 -11.30 4.02 10.20
C THR A 124 -12.44 3.06 10.46
N SER A 125 -13.06 3.18 11.63
CA SER A 125 -14.22 2.39 12.01
C SER A 125 -15.47 2.92 11.32
N THR A 126 -16.21 2.04 10.66
CA THR A 126 -17.47 2.34 9.98
C THR A 126 -18.58 1.50 10.55
N THR A 127 -19.79 2.07 10.59
CA THR A 127 -20.99 1.32 10.96
C THR A 127 -21.43 0.41 9.82
N THR A 128 -22.04 -0.72 10.18
CA THR A 128 -22.72 -1.62 9.25
C THR A 128 -24.22 -1.60 9.54
N ILE A 129 -25.06 -1.79 8.51
CA ILE A 129 -26.49 -1.96 8.70
C ILE A 129 -26.71 -3.30 9.39
N ASN A 130 -27.27 -3.26 10.60
CA ASN A 130 -27.54 -4.44 11.42
C ASN A 130 -28.97 -4.93 11.21
N LYS A 131 -29.92 -4.04 11.03
CA LYS A 131 -31.33 -4.36 10.84
C LYS A 131 -32.02 -3.40 9.89
N VAL A 132 -32.86 -3.94 9.02
CA VAL A 132 -33.81 -3.16 8.21
C VAL A 132 -35.17 -3.31 8.87
N ALA A 133 -35.89 -2.19 9.06
CA ALA A 133 -37.23 -2.23 9.63
C ALA A 133 -38.20 -3.00 8.72
N GLU A 134 -39.15 -3.69 9.33
CA GLU A 134 -40.20 -4.33 8.56
C GLU A 134 -41.02 -3.30 7.81
N VAL A 135 -41.26 -3.56 6.54
CA VAL A 135 -42.15 -2.74 5.71
C VAL A 135 -43.58 -3.25 5.93
N PRO A 136 -44.55 -2.35 6.32
CA PRO A 136 -45.93 -2.76 6.47
C PRO A 136 -46.48 -3.38 5.18
N GLN A 137 -47.34 -4.38 5.32
CA GLN A 137 -48.06 -4.95 4.21
C GLN A 137 -48.96 -3.85 3.57
N ILE A 138 -48.88 -3.76 2.25
CA ILE A 138 -49.79 -2.90 1.48
C ILE A 138 -50.94 -3.77 0.92
N THR A 139 -52.10 -3.18 0.84
CA THR A 139 -53.30 -3.82 0.25
C THR A 139 -53.70 -3.04 -1.00
N VAL A 140 -53.84 -3.75 -2.09
CA VAL A 140 -54.28 -3.16 -3.36
C VAL A 140 -55.53 -3.91 -3.86
N GLU A 141 -56.31 -3.26 -4.67
CA GLU A 141 -57.47 -3.88 -5.32
C GLU A 141 -57.02 -4.93 -6.38
N ARG A 142 -57.91 -5.84 -6.69
CA ARG A 142 -57.68 -6.77 -7.82
C ARG A 142 -57.53 -5.92 -9.10
N ASP A 143 -56.63 -6.33 -9.96
CA ASP A 143 -56.32 -5.70 -11.25
C ASP A 143 -55.70 -4.29 -11.11
N ALA A 144 -55.17 -3.94 -9.93
CA ALA A 144 -54.40 -2.72 -9.74
C ALA A 144 -53.19 -2.68 -10.69
N LYS A 145 -52.96 -1.52 -11.32
CA LYS A 145 -51.83 -1.32 -12.20
C LYS A 145 -50.51 -1.29 -11.42
N ALA A 146 -49.45 -1.79 -12.01
CA ALA A 146 -48.11 -1.85 -11.40
C ALA A 146 -47.65 -0.48 -10.85
N ASP A 147 -47.92 0.60 -11.59
CA ASP A 147 -47.57 1.95 -11.15
C ASP A 147 -48.29 2.38 -9.86
N THR A 148 -49.58 1.96 -9.69
CA THR A 148 -50.35 2.18 -8.48
C THR A 148 -49.77 1.44 -7.30
N VAL A 149 -49.36 0.18 -7.50
CA VAL A 149 -48.69 -0.64 -6.48
C VAL A 149 -47.34 -0.03 -6.10
N THR A 150 -46.53 0.32 -7.09
CA THR A 150 -45.21 0.93 -6.89
C THR A 150 -45.29 2.26 -6.17
N GLY A 151 -46.32 3.05 -6.47
CA GLY A 151 -46.59 4.35 -5.82
C GLY A 151 -46.94 4.24 -4.32
N GLN A 152 -47.38 3.06 -3.86
CA GLN A 152 -47.69 2.79 -2.45
C GLN A 152 -46.51 2.22 -1.68
N LEU A 153 -45.47 1.78 -2.36
CA LEU A 153 -44.27 1.27 -1.70
C LEU A 153 -43.52 2.42 -1.02
N PRO A 154 -42.98 2.21 0.18
CA PRO A 154 -42.19 3.23 0.85
C PRO A 154 -40.93 3.51 0.07
N LYS A 155 -40.65 4.80 -0.13
CA LYS A 155 -39.41 5.25 -0.80
C LYS A 155 -38.18 5.17 0.10
N LYS A 156 -38.41 5.06 1.41
CA LYS A 156 -37.36 4.91 2.43
C LYS A 156 -37.81 3.86 3.43
N VAL A 157 -36.85 3.14 3.96
CA VAL A 157 -37.04 2.14 5.01
C VAL A 157 -36.05 2.44 6.11
N ALA A 158 -36.51 2.51 7.35
CA ALA A 158 -35.63 2.76 8.48
C ALA A 158 -34.63 1.62 8.65
N VAL A 159 -33.39 1.96 8.89
CA VAL A 159 -32.31 1.01 9.15
C VAL A 159 -31.72 1.27 10.53
N THR A 160 -31.31 0.19 11.21
CA THR A 160 -30.56 0.29 12.46
C THR A 160 -29.13 -0.13 12.17
N TYR A 161 -28.18 0.67 12.54
CA TYR A 161 -26.76 0.41 12.38
C TYR A 161 -26.17 -0.37 13.56
N SER A 162 -24.96 -0.86 13.43
CA SER A 162 -24.25 -1.65 14.45
C SER A 162 -24.02 -0.87 15.75
N ASP A 163 -23.91 0.45 15.70
CA ASP A 163 -23.79 1.34 16.86
C ASP A 163 -25.13 1.64 17.55
N GLY A 164 -26.24 1.12 17.00
CA GLY A 164 -27.60 1.27 17.55
C GLY A 164 -28.35 2.52 17.10
N HIS A 165 -27.73 3.43 16.31
CA HIS A 165 -28.51 4.55 15.76
C HIS A 165 -29.42 4.08 14.62
N THR A 166 -30.48 4.83 14.34
CA THR A 166 -31.45 4.56 13.26
C THR A 166 -31.55 5.76 12.33
N ASP A 167 -31.68 5.49 11.01
CA ASP A 167 -31.90 6.50 9.96
C ASP A 167 -33.06 6.08 9.02
#